data_21e022bad1b038c5f775c1ca60daa721
#
_entry.id   21e022bad1b038c5f775c1ca60daa721
#
_cell.length_a   1.000
_cell.length_b   1.000
_cell.length_c   1.000
_cell.angle_alpha   90.00
_cell.angle_beta   90.00
_cell.angle_gamma   90.00
#
_symmetry.space_group_name_H-M   'P 1'
#
loop_
_entity.id
_entity.type
_entity.pdbx_description
1 polymer ?
#
loop_
_entity_poly.entity_id
_entity_poly.type
_entity_poly.pdbx_seq_one_letter_code
_entity_poly.pdbx_strand_id
1 'polypeptide(L)'
;MSKKLKQMLAAYGLVLPSFLTVMLVVAWPILTAIKTSFTDPDTGGFTFDNYKYFFETPRELTNILFTLGIVFLTVALAIVLAYLLALYLRFVKSKVSRLIGNLYLLPRFVPSMVAVYAMITVVRDSGLLNRISQLFGGDFKPGMMYHASGLVTMNMWFNIPFAALMITA
;
A
#
# COMPACT_ATOMS: atom_id res chain seq x y z
N MET A 1 -29.32 -19.84 34.58
CA MET A 1 -28.28 -19.52 33.54
C MET A 1 -26.94 -19.38 34.25
N SER A 2 -25.94 -20.18 33.87
CA SER A 2 -24.64 -20.18 34.55
C SER A 2 -23.92 -18.83 34.40
N LYS A 3 -23.09 -18.45 35.38
CA LYS A 3 -22.32 -17.19 35.36
C LYS A 3 -21.45 -17.07 34.11
N LYS A 4 -20.86 -18.20 33.64
CA LYS A 4 -20.09 -18.29 32.39
C LYS A 4 -20.94 -17.95 31.16
N LEU A 5 -22.18 -18.46 31.08
CA LEU A 5 -23.06 -18.21 29.94
C LEU A 5 -23.45 -16.72 29.83
N LYS A 6 -23.72 -16.06 30.96
CA LYS A 6 -23.98 -14.60 31.00
C LYS A 6 -22.77 -13.78 30.51
N GLN A 7 -21.57 -14.16 30.94
CA GLN A 7 -20.33 -13.49 30.50
C GLN A 7 -20.07 -13.69 29.00
N MET A 8 -20.30 -14.90 28.48
CA MET A 8 -20.18 -15.17 27.05
C MET A 8 -21.18 -14.34 26.22
N LEU A 9 -22.46 -14.33 26.64
CA LEU A 9 -23.50 -13.57 25.96
C LEU A 9 -23.20 -12.05 25.97
N ALA A 10 -22.71 -11.53 27.09
CA ALA A 10 -22.29 -10.12 27.17
C ALA A 10 -21.10 -9.83 26.25
N ALA A 11 -20.09 -10.72 26.17
CA ALA A 11 -18.96 -10.58 25.28
C ALA A 11 -19.39 -10.60 23.80
N TYR A 12 -20.25 -11.55 23.40
CA TYR A 12 -20.78 -11.58 22.03
C TYR A 12 -21.64 -10.35 21.72
N GLY A 13 -22.45 -9.88 22.68
CA GLY A 13 -23.25 -8.66 22.51
C GLY A 13 -22.42 -7.41 22.29
N LEU A 14 -21.21 -7.31 22.88
CA LEU A 14 -20.27 -6.20 22.66
C LEU A 14 -19.57 -6.28 21.30
N VAL A 15 -19.28 -7.48 20.81
CA VAL A 15 -18.60 -7.68 19.52
C VAL A 15 -19.57 -7.62 18.33
N LEU A 16 -20.85 -7.99 18.58
CA LEU A 16 -21.87 -8.10 17.52
C LEU A 16 -22.02 -6.83 16.65
N PRO A 17 -22.10 -5.61 17.20
CA PRO A 17 -22.24 -4.40 16.38
C PRO A 17 -21.06 -4.22 15.41
N SER A 18 -19.83 -4.39 15.89
CA SER A 18 -18.63 -4.29 15.06
C SER A 18 -18.58 -5.38 13.99
N PHE A 19 -18.94 -6.60 14.36
CA PHE A 19 -19.03 -7.72 13.42
C PHE A 19 -20.07 -7.47 12.31
N LEU A 20 -21.27 -7.02 12.68
CA LEU A 20 -22.33 -6.67 11.73
C LEU A 20 -21.89 -5.53 10.79
N THR A 21 -21.21 -4.51 11.32
CA THR A 21 -20.67 -3.42 10.51
C THR A 21 -19.68 -3.94 9.49
N VAL A 22 -18.74 -4.79 9.90
CA VAL A 22 -17.78 -5.41 8.96
C VAL A 22 -18.50 -6.26 7.91
N MET A 23 -19.49 -7.05 8.29
CA MET A 23 -20.27 -7.86 7.35
C MET A 23 -21.00 -6.99 6.33
N LEU A 24 -21.62 -5.89 6.75
CA LEU A 24 -22.35 -5.01 5.83
C LEU A 24 -21.42 -4.17 4.96
N VAL A 25 -20.36 -3.61 5.53
CA VAL A 25 -19.51 -2.63 4.83
C VAL A 25 -18.42 -3.32 4.01
N VAL A 26 -17.96 -4.50 4.40
CA VAL A 26 -16.86 -5.22 3.74
C VAL A 26 -17.36 -6.48 3.03
N ALA A 27 -18.02 -7.40 3.75
CA ALA A 27 -18.38 -8.68 3.16
C ALA A 27 -19.46 -8.55 2.09
N TRP A 28 -20.47 -7.72 2.31
CA TRP A 28 -21.54 -7.50 1.32
C TRP A 28 -21.04 -6.98 -0.03
N PRO A 29 -20.24 -5.90 -0.13
CA PRO A 29 -19.66 -5.46 -1.39
C PRO A 29 -18.78 -6.52 -2.07
N ILE A 30 -18.01 -7.29 -1.30
CA ILE A 30 -17.20 -8.39 -1.84
C ILE A 30 -18.10 -9.45 -2.49
N LEU A 31 -19.14 -9.90 -1.79
CA LEU A 31 -20.08 -10.88 -2.33
C LEU A 31 -20.80 -10.35 -3.58
N THR A 32 -21.16 -9.06 -3.58
CA THR A 32 -21.76 -8.40 -4.73
C THR A 32 -20.79 -8.36 -5.91
N ALA A 33 -19.53 -8.00 -5.68
CA ALA A 33 -18.49 -7.97 -6.71
C ALA A 33 -18.25 -9.36 -7.29
N ILE A 34 -18.18 -10.40 -6.45
CA ILE A 34 -18.08 -11.81 -6.89
C ILE A 34 -19.29 -12.18 -7.77
N LYS A 35 -20.50 -11.89 -7.31
CA LYS A 35 -21.71 -12.16 -8.10
C LYS A 35 -21.64 -11.46 -9.45
N THR A 36 -21.34 -10.16 -9.47
CA THR A 36 -21.28 -9.36 -10.69
C THR A 36 -20.19 -9.85 -11.64
N SER A 37 -19.05 -10.35 -11.13
CA SER A 37 -17.98 -10.88 -11.98
C SER A 37 -18.38 -12.14 -12.78
N PHE A 38 -19.40 -12.87 -12.30
CA PHE A 38 -19.98 -14.02 -12.98
C PHE A 38 -21.32 -13.72 -13.67
N THR A 39 -21.70 -12.45 -13.78
CA THR A 39 -22.97 -12.06 -14.39
C THR A 39 -22.71 -11.35 -15.71
N ASP A 40 -23.38 -11.80 -16.76
CA ASP A 40 -23.41 -11.14 -18.07
C ASP A 40 -24.19 -9.81 -17.93
N PRO A 41 -23.59 -8.67 -18.30
CA PRO A 41 -24.24 -7.37 -18.18
C PRO A 41 -25.47 -7.19 -19.07
N ASP A 42 -25.54 -7.90 -20.20
CA ASP A 42 -26.63 -7.76 -21.18
C ASP A 42 -27.82 -8.69 -20.89
N THR A 43 -27.53 -9.94 -20.51
CA THR A 43 -28.57 -10.97 -20.30
C THR A 43 -28.87 -11.22 -18.82
N GLY A 44 -28.00 -10.79 -17.90
CA GLY A 44 -28.09 -11.09 -16.47
C GLY A 44 -27.82 -12.57 -16.15
N GLY A 45 -27.41 -13.36 -17.12
CA GLY A 45 -27.10 -14.79 -17.00
C GLY A 45 -25.71 -15.02 -16.37
N PHE A 46 -25.45 -16.30 -16.04
CA PHE A 46 -24.13 -16.71 -15.55
C PHE A 46 -23.13 -16.79 -16.71
N THR A 47 -21.97 -16.15 -16.56
CA THR A 47 -20.92 -16.16 -17.59
C THR A 47 -19.52 -16.14 -16.99
N PHE A 48 -18.53 -16.61 -17.74
CA PHE A 48 -17.09 -16.44 -17.50
C PHE A 48 -16.44 -15.40 -18.44
N ASP A 49 -17.22 -14.76 -19.30
CA ASP A 49 -16.68 -13.87 -20.34
C ASP A 49 -15.99 -12.65 -19.74
N ASN A 50 -16.44 -12.18 -18.58
CA ASN A 50 -15.76 -11.12 -17.84
C ASN A 50 -14.30 -11.49 -17.49
N TYR A 51 -14.01 -12.75 -17.20
CA TYR A 51 -12.66 -13.25 -16.92
C TYR A 51 -11.87 -13.48 -18.21
N LYS A 52 -12.50 -14.07 -19.26
CA LYS A 52 -11.85 -14.25 -20.56
C LYS A 52 -11.39 -12.93 -21.14
N TYR A 53 -12.18 -11.86 -20.99
CA TYR A 53 -11.85 -10.52 -21.44
C TYR A 53 -10.46 -10.06 -20.97
N PHE A 54 -10.09 -10.32 -19.71
CA PHE A 54 -8.77 -9.95 -19.18
C PHE A 54 -7.61 -10.71 -19.83
N PHE A 55 -7.83 -11.96 -20.22
CA PHE A 55 -6.80 -12.80 -20.84
C PHE A 55 -6.74 -12.64 -22.36
N GLU A 56 -7.86 -12.34 -23.00
CA GLU A 56 -7.98 -12.17 -24.44
C GLU A 56 -7.67 -10.75 -24.89
N THR A 57 -7.76 -9.76 -23.99
CA THR A 57 -7.45 -8.36 -24.28
C THR A 57 -5.98 -8.06 -23.95
N PRO A 58 -5.08 -7.86 -24.93
CA PRO A 58 -3.65 -7.68 -24.66
C PRO A 58 -3.34 -6.50 -23.75
N ARG A 59 -4.15 -5.44 -23.82
CA ARG A 59 -4.02 -4.25 -22.97
C ARG A 59 -4.24 -4.59 -21.50
N GLU A 60 -5.29 -5.35 -21.18
CA GLU A 60 -5.63 -5.69 -19.80
C GLU A 60 -4.61 -6.66 -19.21
N LEU A 61 -4.16 -7.63 -20.00
CA LEU A 61 -3.08 -8.53 -19.59
C LEU A 61 -1.78 -7.75 -19.30
N THR A 62 -1.44 -6.78 -20.14
CA THR A 62 -0.27 -5.91 -19.92
C THR A 62 -0.42 -5.11 -18.63
N ASN A 63 -1.60 -4.56 -18.34
CA ASN A 63 -1.89 -3.83 -17.09
C ASN A 63 -1.73 -4.71 -15.86
N ILE A 64 -2.21 -5.95 -15.92
CA ILE A 64 -2.06 -6.93 -14.83
C ILE A 64 -0.58 -7.25 -14.61
N LEU A 65 0.16 -7.58 -15.67
CA LEU A 65 1.59 -7.92 -15.58
C LEU A 65 2.42 -6.73 -15.08
N PHE A 66 2.11 -5.52 -15.55
CA PHE A 66 2.74 -4.29 -15.05
C PHE A 66 2.50 -4.12 -13.54
N THR A 67 1.25 -4.27 -13.09
CA THR A 67 0.89 -4.16 -11.68
C THR A 67 1.61 -5.20 -10.82
N LEU A 68 1.61 -6.46 -11.27
CA LEU A 68 2.33 -7.54 -10.58
C LEU A 68 3.85 -7.26 -10.52
N GLY A 69 4.44 -6.75 -11.60
CA GLY A 69 5.84 -6.35 -11.63
C GLY A 69 6.17 -5.25 -10.63
N ILE A 70 5.34 -4.19 -10.56
CA ILE A 70 5.49 -3.10 -9.58
C ILE A 70 5.37 -3.63 -8.15
N VAL A 71 4.37 -4.48 -7.88
CA VAL A 71 4.15 -5.06 -6.55
C VAL A 71 5.34 -5.91 -6.14
N PHE A 72 5.77 -6.85 -7.01
CA PHE A 72 6.90 -7.73 -6.73
C PHE A 72 8.18 -6.94 -6.46
N LEU A 73 8.51 -5.97 -7.32
CA LEU A 73 9.69 -5.13 -7.17
C LEU A 73 9.63 -4.31 -5.87
N THR A 74 8.48 -3.70 -5.59
CA THR A 74 8.29 -2.91 -4.37
C THR A 74 8.47 -3.75 -3.12
N VAL A 75 7.86 -4.94 -3.07
CA VAL A 75 7.93 -5.84 -1.91
C VAL A 75 9.36 -6.34 -1.71
N ALA A 76 10.03 -6.77 -2.77
CA ALA A 76 11.42 -7.25 -2.70
C ALA A 76 12.36 -6.15 -2.16
N LEU A 77 12.30 -4.95 -2.74
CA LEU A 77 13.14 -3.83 -2.30
C LEU A 77 12.77 -3.35 -0.89
N ALA A 78 11.48 -3.29 -0.56
CA ALA A 78 11.04 -2.88 0.77
C ALA A 78 11.53 -3.84 1.86
N ILE A 79 11.47 -5.16 1.63
CA ILE A 79 11.96 -6.16 2.58
C ILE A 79 13.48 -6.02 2.76
N VAL A 80 14.25 -5.91 1.68
CA VAL A 80 15.71 -5.77 1.75
C VAL A 80 16.09 -4.52 2.53
N LEU A 81 15.52 -3.36 2.19
CA LEU A 81 15.85 -2.10 2.86
C LEU A 81 15.34 -2.05 4.31
N ALA A 82 14.16 -2.60 4.58
CA ALA A 82 13.64 -2.72 5.93
C ALA A 82 14.53 -3.61 6.82
N TYR A 83 15.02 -4.72 6.27
CA TYR A 83 15.95 -5.62 6.96
C TYR A 83 17.26 -4.92 7.28
N LEU A 84 17.85 -4.22 6.30
CA LEU A 84 19.07 -3.43 6.52
C LEU A 84 18.87 -2.34 7.58
N LEU A 85 17.73 -1.64 7.54
CA LEU A 85 17.37 -0.65 8.54
C LEU A 85 17.21 -1.28 9.92
N ALA A 86 16.53 -2.41 10.03
CA ALA A 86 16.36 -3.14 11.28
C ALA A 86 17.70 -3.58 11.88
N LEU A 87 18.61 -4.14 11.06
CA LEU A 87 19.97 -4.47 11.49
C LEU A 87 20.74 -3.25 11.97
N TYR A 88 20.69 -2.15 11.22
CA TYR A 88 21.32 -0.90 11.59
C TYR A 88 20.84 -0.40 12.96
N LEU A 89 19.51 -0.34 13.16
CA LEU A 89 18.92 0.12 14.42
C LEU A 89 19.26 -0.80 15.61
N ARG A 90 19.40 -2.11 15.34
CA ARG A 90 19.72 -3.10 16.38
C ARG A 90 21.19 -3.05 16.82
N PHE A 91 22.11 -2.95 15.87
CA PHE A 91 23.54 -3.12 16.13
C PHE A 91 24.30 -1.80 16.30
N VAL A 92 23.87 -0.71 15.68
CA VAL A 92 24.57 0.59 15.75
C VAL A 92 23.99 1.44 16.87
N LYS A 93 24.77 1.65 17.92
CA LYS A 93 24.39 2.47 19.09
C LYS A 93 24.96 3.88 18.95
N SER A 94 24.45 4.69 18.02
CA SER A 94 24.89 6.07 17.79
C SER A 94 23.75 7.07 18.01
N LYS A 95 24.09 8.38 18.08
CA LYS A 95 23.08 9.46 18.12
C LYS A 95 22.21 9.44 16.85
N VAL A 96 22.82 9.14 15.69
CA VAL A 96 22.12 9.04 14.41
C VAL A 96 21.16 7.86 14.40
N SER A 97 21.59 6.69 14.86
CA SER A 97 20.71 5.51 14.95
C SER A 97 19.51 5.78 15.86
N ARG A 98 19.71 6.46 16.99
CA ARG A 98 18.61 6.86 17.88
C ARG A 98 17.65 7.83 17.20
N LEU A 99 18.17 8.82 16.47
CA LEU A 99 17.34 9.77 15.72
C LEU A 99 16.51 9.05 14.65
N ILE A 100 17.15 8.19 13.84
CA ILE A 100 16.47 7.39 12.83
C ILE A 100 15.42 6.50 13.49
N GLY A 101 15.75 5.82 14.60
CA GLY A 101 14.82 4.96 15.34
C GLY A 101 13.58 5.69 15.88
N ASN A 102 13.67 6.99 16.15
CA ASN A 102 12.52 7.81 16.55
C ASN A 102 11.71 8.32 15.36
N LEU A 103 12.32 8.47 14.18
CA LEU A 103 11.72 9.17 13.04
C LEU A 103 11.27 8.22 11.93
N TYR A 104 11.79 6.99 11.83
CA TYR A 104 11.51 6.11 10.67
C TYR A 104 10.03 5.75 10.50
N LEU A 105 9.22 5.85 11.55
CA LEU A 105 7.78 5.61 11.47
C LEU A 105 6.97 6.84 11.02
N LEU A 106 7.56 8.04 10.92
CA LEU A 106 6.83 9.25 10.53
C LEU A 106 6.03 9.10 9.24
N PRO A 107 6.51 8.41 8.19
CA PRO A 107 5.73 8.20 6.98
C PRO A 107 4.35 7.57 7.23
N ARG A 108 4.19 6.78 8.29
CA ARG A 108 2.93 6.10 8.62
C ARG A 108 1.86 7.03 9.20
N PHE A 109 2.25 8.18 9.69
CA PHE A 109 1.34 9.18 10.25
C PHE A 109 0.89 10.20 9.21
N VAL A 110 1.52 10.23 8.02
CA VAL A 110 1.12 11.11 6.93
C VAL A 110 -0.01 10.47 6.14
N PRO A 111 -1.17 11.14 5.98
CA PRO A 111 -2.23 10.64 5.13
C PRO A 111 -1.72 10.38 3.71
N SER A 112 -2.06 9.23 3.12
CA SER A 112 -1.52 8.80 1.83
C SER A 112 -1.72 9.82 0.71
N MET A 113 -2.88 10.47 0.65
CA MET A 113 -3.15 11.52 -0.33
C MET A 113 -2.19 12.71 -0.21
N VAL A 114 -1.93 13.17 1.01
CA VAL A 114 -0.98 14.27 1.27
C VAL A 114 0.43 13.88 0.85
N ALA A 115 0.86 12.66 1.18
CA ALA A 115 2.16 12.16 0.80
C ALA A 115 2.34 12.02 -0.71
N VAL A 116 1.29 11.54 -1.44
CA VAL A 116 1.29 11.48 -2.91
C VAL A 116 1.50 12.86 -3.51
N TYR A 117 0.72 13.87 -3.10
CA TYR A 117 0.86 15.23 -3.61
C TYR A 117 2.22 15.86 -3.26
N ALA A 118 2.72 15.62 -2.05
CA ALA A 118 4.04 16.09 -1.64
C ALA A 118 5.13 15.45 -2.53
N MET A 119 5.07 14.14 -2.76
CA MET A 119 6.04 13.45 -3.61
C MET A 119 5.99 13.94 -5.05
N ILE A 120 4.80 14.11 -5.64
CA ILE A 120 4.64 14.71 -6.97
C ILE A 120 5.31 16.10 -7.02
N THR A 121 5.10 16.93 -6.00
CA THR A 121 5.70 18.27 -5.95
C THR A 121 7.23 18.23 -5.86
N VAL A 122 7.78 17.19 -5.25
CA VAL A 122 9.24 16.98 -5.14
C VAL A 122 9.83 16.48 -6.47
N VAL A 123 9.20 15.44 -7.08
CA VAL A 123 9.80 14.69 -8.20
C VAL A 123 9.36 15.12 -9.60
N ARG A 124 8.40 16.03 -9.74
CA ARG A 124 8.04 16.56 -11.06
C ARG A 124 9.20 17.33 -11.69
N ASP A 125 9.22 17.45 -13.01
CA ASP A 125 10.34 18.06 -13.77
C ASP A 125 10.64 19.51 -13.37
N SER A 126 9.64 20.28 -12.94
CA SER A 126 9.80 21.62 -12.36
C SER A 126 9.65 21.62 -10.84
N GLY A 127 9.87 20.49 -10.20
CA GLY A 127 9.68 20.27 -8.77
C GLY A 127 10.84 20.75 -7.90
N LEU A 128 10.77 20.40 -6.61
CA LEU A 128 11.78 20.82 -5.63
C LEU A 128 13.19 20.35 -6.01
N LEU A 129 13.34 19.09 -6.47
CA LEU A 129 14.66 18.55 -6.86
C LEU A 129 15.27 19.32 -8.02
N ASN A 130 14.48 19.67 -9.03
CA ASN A 130 14.96 20.50 -10.14
C ASN A 130 15.34 21.91 -9.68
N ARG A 131 14.52 22.56 -8.84
CA ARG A 131 14.81 23.89 -8.30
C ARG A 131 16.09 23.92 -7.48
N ILE A 132 16.32 22.89 -6.65
CA ILE A 132 17.60 22.77 -5.92
C ILE A 132 18.76 22.59 -6.89
N SER A 133 18.63 21.74 -7.91
CA SER A 133 19.67 21.55 -8.93
C SER A 133 20.02 22.88 -9.65
N GLN A 134 19.00 23.69 -9.97
CA GLN A 134 19.20 25.00 -10.60
C GLN A 134 20.01 25.98 -9.74
N LEU A 135 19.93 25.91 -8.41
CA LEU A 135 20.77 26.72 -7.51
C LEU A 135 22.27 26.39 -7.65
N PHE A 136 22.59 25.19 -8.12
CA PHE A 136 23.96 24.74 -8.41
C PHE A 136 24.32 24.74 -9.90
N GLY A 137 23.50 25.42 -10.74
CA GLY A 137 23.71 25.52 -12.19
C GLY A 137 23.32 24.29 -13.01
N GLY A 138 22.59 23.32 -12.40
CA GLY A 138 22.10 22.12 -13.06
C GLY A 138 20.63 22.23 -13.52
N ASP A 139 20.18 21.25 -14.34
CA ASP A 139 18.77 21.10 -14.74
C ASP A 139 18.38 19.61 -14.54
N PHE A 140 18.32 19.19 -13.28
CA PHE A 140 17.99 17.81 -12.93
C PHE A 140 16.48 17.57 -13.00
N LYS A 141 16.06 16.74 -13.96
CA LYS A 141 14.68 16.30 -14.14
C LYS A 141 14.58 14.81 -13.81
N PRO A 142 14.00 14.43 -12.67
CA PRO A 142 13.97 13.03 -12.22
C PRO A 142 13.26 12.07 -13.18
N GLY A 143 12.29 12.56 -13.98
CA GLY A 143 11.49 11.75 -14.90
C GLY A 143 10.68 10.65 -14.20
N MET A 144 10.39 10.81 -12.89
CA MET A 144 9.72 9.77 -12.08
C MET A 144 8.21 9.91 -12.10
N MET A 145 7.69 11.07 -12.46
CA MET A 145 6.25 11.33 -12.49
C MET A 145 5.59 10.48 -13.58
N TYR A 146 4.55 9.74 -13.20
CA TYR A 146 3.81 8.80 -14.06
C TYR A 146 4.64 7.61 -14.60
N HIS A 147 5.83 7.34 -14.03
CA HIS A 147 6.67 6.20 -14.37
C HIS A 147 6.68 5.15 -13.24
N ALA A 148 7.03 3.92 -13.60
CA ALA A 148 7.17 2.80 -12.65
C ALA A 148 8.11 3.14 -11.48
N SER A 149 9.20 3.87 -11.74
CA SER A 149 10.16 4.31 -10.72
C SER A 149 9.51 5.17 -9.64
N GLY A 150 8.64 6.10 -10.02
CA GLY A 150 7.90 6.94 -9.07
C GLY A 150 6.93 6.12 -8.20
N LEU A 151 6.20 5.19 -8.84
CA LEU A 151 5.28 4.29 -8.13
C LEU A 151 6.02 3.41 -7.11
N VAL A 152 7.14 2.81 -7.52
CA VAL A 152 7.96 1.97 -6.63
C VAL A 152 8.51 2.81 -5.47
N THR A 153 9.12 3.97 -5.74
CA THR A 153 9.70 4.85 -4.71
C THR A 153 8.65 5.27 -3.69
N MET A 154 7.46 5.66 -4.15
CA MET A 154 6.35 6.05 -3.29
C MET A 154 5.89 4.91 -2.39
N ASN A 155 5.69 3.73 -2.97
CA ASN A 155 5.29 2.55 -2.21
C ASN A 155 6.36 2.13 -1.20
N MET A 156 7.64 2.23 -1.55
CA MET A 156 8.75 1.95 -0.63
C MET A 156 8.76 2.91 0.54
N TRP A 157 8.54 4.21 0.31
CA TRP A 157 8.49 5.21 1.37
C TRP A 157 7.44 4.89 2.43
N PHE A 158 6.28 4.33 2.04
CA PHE A 158 5.23 3.89 2.97
C PHE A 158 5.52 2.53 3.62
N ASN A 159 6.10 1.58 2.87
CA ASN A 159 6.15 0.18 3.30
C ASN A 159 7.43 -0.17 4.07
N ILE A 160 8.56 0.48 3.80
CA ILE A 160 9.83 0.23 4.53
C ILE A 160 9.66 0.42 6.04
N PRO A 161 9.04 1.53 6.54
CA PRO A 161 8.84 1.72 7.97
C PRO A 161 8.03 0.60 8.64
N PHE A 162 6.97 0.15 7.99
CA PHE A 162 6.12 -0.92 8.51
C PHE A 162 6.86 -2.26 8.53
N ALA A 163 7.52 -2.61 7.44
CA ALA A 163 8.30 -3.84 7.35
C ALA A 163 9.45 -3.84 8.38
N ALA A 164 10.16 -2.72 8.55
CA ALA A 164 11.20 -2.60 9.57
C ALA A 164 10.64 -2.76 10.98
N LEU A 165 9.48 -2.18 11.28
CA LEU A 165 8.79 -2.37 12.57
C LEU A 165 8.49 -3.85 12.83
N MET A 166 7.96 -4.57 11.84
CA MET A 166 7.66 -6.01 11.97
C MET A 166 8.91 -6.86 12.18
N ILE A 167 10.04 -6.49 11.56
CA ILE A 167 11.30 -7.21 11.71
C ILE A 167 11.95 -6.92 13.07
N THR A 168 11.74 -5.74 13.65
CA THR A 168 12.34 -5.34 14.93
C THR A 168 11.49 -5.71 16.16
N ALA A 169 10.22 -6.03 15.97
CA ALA A 169 9.30 -6.46 17.04
C ALA A 169 9.64 -7.85 17.56
#